data_b515ab24be7c1aba73acb10700648203
#
_entry.id   b515ab24be7c1aba73acb10700648203
#
_cell.length_a   1.000
_cell.length_b   1.000
_cell.length_c   1.000
_cell.angle_alpha   90.00
_cell.angle_beta   90.00
_cell.angle_gamma   90.00
#
_symmetry.space_group_name_H-M   'P 1'
#
loop_
_entity.id
_entity.type
_entity.pdbx_description
1 polymer ?
#
loop_
_entity_poly.entity_id
_entity_poly.type
_entity_poly.pdbx_seq_one_letter_code
_entity_poly.pdbx_strand_id
1 'polypeptide(L)'
;SWNFLFFLPYGLLFLGIQKTIVNLFSLNERIFAANKEHQMLITLNAMAMARDNETGNHILRTQTYMGALALRLRNMGCHADMLTEQFIDLIMKAAPLHDIGKVGIPDAILNKKGALTPEEWEIMKTHTTIGESILETAVDKLGRFDDVLDKAIMIATAHHERWDGTGYPRGLQGEAIP
;
A
#
# COMPACT_ATOMS: atom_id res chain seq x y z
N SER A 1 16.92 23.54 56.93
CA SER A 1 16.10 23.50 55.69
C SER A 1 16.87 23.54 54.39
N TRP A 2 18.11 22.98 54.34
CA TRP A 2 18.94 23.01 53.09
C TRP A 2 18.79 21.76 52.21
N ASN A 3 18.11 20.73 52.69
CA ASN A 3 17.98 19.45 51.95
C ASN A 3 16.89 19.45 50.86
N PHE A 4 16.01 20.42 50.81
CA PHE A 4 14.90 20.46 49.85
C PHE A 4 15.32 20.92 48.44
N LEU A 5 16.35 21.77 48.35
CA LEU A 5 16.82 22.33 47.09
C LEU A 5 17.62 21.33 46.20
N PHE A 6 18.20 20.30 46.79
CA PHE A 6 18.96 19.28 46.08
C PHE A 6 18.10 18.17 45.48
N PHE A 7 16.89 17.93 45.97
CA PHE A 7 15.99 16.90 45.47
C PHE A 7 15.20 17.30 44.24
N LEU A 8 14.94 18.61 44.01
CA LEU A 8 14.16 19.10 42.89
C LEU A 8 14.80 18.78 41.52
N PRO A 9 16.10 19.01 41.25
CA PRO A 9 16.69 18.70 39.95
C PRO A 9 16.73 17.20 39.66
N TYR A 10 16.92 16.35 40.67
CA TYR A 10 16.89 14.89 40.51
C TYR A 10 15.48 14.37 40.21
N GLY A 11 14.44 14.95 40.81
CA GLY A 11 13.05 14.61 40.52
C GLY A 11 12.64 14.99 39.09
N LEU A 12 13.04 16.18 38.62
CA LEU A 12 12.77 16.61 37.24
C LEU A 12 13.53 15.76 36.23
N LEU A 13 14.79 15.40 36.51
CA LEU A 13 15.58 14.51 35.66
C LEU A 13 14.95 13.13 35.59
N PHE A 14 14.49 12.58 36.71
CA PHE A 14 13.83 11.28 36.77
C PHE A 14 12.51 11.27 35.96
N LEU A 15 11.68 12.30 36.11
CA LEU A 15 10.46 12.46 35.33
C LEU A 15 10.74 12.61 33.83
N GLY A 16 11.81 13.33 33.48
CA GLY A 16 12.26 13.45 32.08
C GLY A 16 12.68 12.10 31.48
N ILE A 17 13.45 11.32 32.23
CA ILE A 17 13.88 9.97 31.81
C ILE A 17 12.67 9.05 31.70
N GLN A 18 11.75 9.03 32.66
CA GLN A 18 10.52 8.22 32.57
C GLN A 18 9.69 8.57 31.33
N LYS A 19 9.48 9.87 31.06
CA LYS A 19 8.75 10.33 29.88
C LYS A 19 9.43 9.88 28.59
N THR A 20 10.74 9.96 28.52
CA THR A 20 11.54 9.51 27.36
C THR A 20 11.41 8.00 27.16
N ILE A 21 11.50 7.21 28.24
CA ILE A 21 11.34 5.75 28.17
C ILE A 21 9.94 5.38 27.69
N VAL A 22 8.88 6.00 28.24
CA VAL A 22 7.49 5.76 27.82
C VAL A 22 7.31 6.12 26.33
N ASN A 23 7.87 7.25 25.88
CA ASN A 23 7.82 7.64 24.48
C ASN A 23 8.56 6.65 23.56
N LEU A 24 9.72 6.17 23.97
CA LEU A 24 10.47 5.16 23.22
C LEU A 24 9.72 3.82 23.14
N PHE A 25 9.08 3.40 24.23
CA PHE A 25 8.23 2.21 24.22
C PHE A 25 7.05 2.35 23.28
N SER A 26 6.31 3.47 23.37
CA SER A 26 5.17 3.73 22.49
C SER A 26 5.57 3.84 21.02
N LEU A 27 6.73 4.42 20.71
CA LEU A 27 7.29 4.48 19.36
C LEU A 27 7.63 3.08 18.85
N ASN A 28 8.30 2.26 19.68
CA ASN A 28 8.65 0.89 19.32
C ASN A 28 7.42 0.01 19.06
N GLU A 29 6.37 0.14 19.89
CA GLU A 29 5.10 -0.55 19.64
C GLU A 29 4.44 -0.13 18.32
N ARG A 30 4.46 1.16 17.99
CA ARG A 30 3.93 1.66 16.72
C ARG A 30 4.71 1.14 15.52
N ILE A 31 6.05 1.14 15.59
CA ILE A 31 6.92 0.59 14.54
C ILE A 31 6.66 -0.91 14.37
N PHE A 32 6.54 -1.64 15.48
CA PHE A 32 6.27 -3.08 15.44
C PHE A 32 4.89 -3.38 14.84
N ALA A 33 3.87 -2.62 15.22
CA ALA A 33 2.51 -2.75 14.66
C ALA A 33 2.50 -2.46 13.15
N ALA A 34 3.12 -1.37 12.71
CA ALA A 34 3.22 -1.00 11.30
C ALA A 34 3.97 -2.05 10.47
N ASN A 35 5.07 -2.60 11.00
CA ASN A 35 5.81 -3.66 10.34
C ASN A 35 5.00 -4.95 10.23
N LYS A 36 4.24 -5.31 11.27
CA LYS A 36 3.37 -6.49 11.27
C LYS A 36 2.25 -6.37 10.24
N GLU A 37 1.63 -5.20 10.14
CA GLU A 37 0.59 -4.89 9.17
C GLU A 37 1.11 -4.99 7.74
N HIS A 38 2.25 -4.37 7.46
CA HIS A 38 2.90 -4.47 6.16
C HIS A 38 3.26 -5.91 5.78
N GLN A 39 3.81 -6.68 6.71
CA GLN A 39 4.10 -8.10 6.51
C GLN A 39 2.84 -8.91 6.22
N MET A 40 1.73 -8.61 6.90
CA MET A 40 0.45 -9.26 6.67
C MET A 40 -0.09 -8.95 5.27
N LEU A 41 -0.03 -7.71 4.81
CA LEU A 41 -0.44 -7.33 3.45
C LEU A 41 0.38 -8.02 2.38
N ILE A 42 1.71 -8.10 2.54
CA ILE A 42 2.59 -8.85 1.62
C ILE A 42 2.23 -10.32 1.62
N THR A 43 1.97 -10.92 2.78
CA THR A 43 1.61 -12.33 2.88
C THR A 43 0.26 -12.63 2.22
N LEU A 44 -0.75 -11.79 2.46
CA LEU A 44 -2.06 -11.92 1.83
C LEU A 44 -1.96 -11.80 0.30
N ASN A 45 -1.19 -10.83 -0.17
CA ASN A 45 -0.96 -10.67 -1.60
C ASN A 45 -0.19 -11.87 -2.20
N ALA A 46 0.85 -12.37 -1.52
CA ALA A 46 1.56 -13.57 -1.95
C ALA A 46 0.66 -14.79 -2.00
N MET A 47 -0.29 -14.95 -1.07
CA MET A 47 -1.29 -16.02 -1.10
C MET A 47 -2.28 -15.83 -2.25
N ALA A 48 -2.74 -14.61 -2.53
CA ALA A 48 -3.61 -14.32 -3.67
C ALA A 48 -2.91 -14.64 -4.99
N MET A 49 -1.61 -14.29 -5.08
CA MET A 49 -0.76 -14.50 -6.25
C MET A 49 -0.20 -15.94 -6.38
N ALA A 50 -0.34 -16.79 -5.35
CA ALA A 50 0.12 -18.19 -5.41
C ALA A 50 -0.58 -19.01 -6.51
N ARG A 51 -1.73 -18.53 -7.01
CA ARG A 51 -2.47 -19.09 -8.15
C ARG A 51 -2.02 -18.55 -9.51
N ASP A 52 -1.32 -17.43 -9.51
CA ASP A 52 -0.75 -16.81 -10.71
C ASP A 52 0.69 -17.30 -10.91
N ASN A 53 1.13 -17.48 -12.15
CA ASN A 53 2.50 -17.85 -12.48
C ASN A 53 3.53 -16.73 -12.21
N GLU A 54 3.09 -15.60 -11.65
CA GLU A 54 3.98 -14.51 -11.27
C GLU A 54 4.78 -14.87 -10.02
N THR A 55 6.08 -14.69 -10.09
CA THR A 55 7.00 -14.99 -8.97
C THR A 55 6.94 -13.90 -7.89
N GLY A 56 7.11 -14.27 -6.61
CA GLY A 56 7.16 -13.32 -5.50
C GLY A 56 8.18 -12.17 -5.69
N ASN A 57 9.16 -12.34 -6.58
CA ASN A 57 10.08 -11.27 -6.99
C ASN A 57 9.39 -10.14 -7.78
N HIS A 58 8.24 -10.39 -8.40
CA HIS A 58 7.48 -9.35 -9.11
C HIS A 58 7.00 -8.26 -8.14
N ILE A 59 6.47 -8.67 -6.99
CA ILE A 59 5.97 -7.75 -5.95
C ILE A 59 7.07 -6.80 -5.49
N LEU A 60 8.24 -7.34 -5.13
CA LEU A 60 9.38 -6.53 -4.68
C LEU A 60 9.89 -5.59 -5.77
N ARG A 61 9.93 -6.05 -7.02
CA ARG A 61 10.33 -5.20 -8.15
C ARG A 61 9.34 -4.05 -8.36
N THR A 62 8.04 -4.33 -8.34
CA THR A 62 7.00 -3.30 -8.51
C THR A 62 7.12 -2.22 -7.43
N GLN A 63 7.28 -2.60 -6.17
CA GLN A 63 7.54 -1.66 -5.08
C GLN A 63 8.80 -0.82 -5.34
N THR A 64 9.90 -1.47 -5.70
CA THR A 64 11.19 -0.79 -5.92
C THR A 64 11.10 0.19 -7.08
N TYR A 65 10.46 -0.20 -8.19
CA TYR A 65 10.29 0.66 -9.35
C TYR A 65 9.37 1.84 -9.07
N MET A 66 8.28 1.61 -8.34
CA MET A 66 7.38 2.69 -7.89
C MET A 66 8.13 3.73 -7.08
N GLY A 67 8.88 3.30 -6.06
CA GLY A 67 9.67 4.20 -5.22
C GLY A 67 10.75 4.95 -6.00
N ALA A 68 11.51 4.24 -6.85
CA ALA A 68 12.55 4.86 -7.67
C ALA A 68 11.99 5.89 -8.64
N LEU A 69 10.85 5.61 -9.29
CA LEU A 69 10.19 6.52 -10.21
C LEU A 69 9.66 7.76 -9.46
N ALA A 70 8.97 7.57 -8.35
CA ALA A 70 8.43 8.67 -7.54
C ALA A 70 9.56 9.60 -7.02
N LEU A 71 10.65 9.03 -6.51
CA LEU A 71 11.83 9.80 -6.09
C LEU A 71 12.46 10.56 -7.27
N ARG A 72 12.55 9.93 -8.44
CA ARG A 72 13.10 10.59 -9.63
C ARG A 72 12.24 11.76 -10.07
N LEU A 73 10.92 11.59 -10.14
CA LEU A 73 9.97 12.66 -10.48
C LEU A 73 10.09 13.83 -9.50
N ARG A 74 10.09 13.55 -8.20
CA ARG A 74 10.29 14.57 -7.16
C ARG A 74 11.58 15.35 -7.37
N ASN A 75 12.69 14.67 -7.62
CA ASN A 75 14.00 15.30 -7.83
C ASN A 75 14.07 16.12 -9.11
N MET A 76 13.21 15.85 -10.08
CA MET A 76 13.04 16.66 -11.30
C MET A 76 12.09 17.85 -11.09
N GLY A 77 11.54 18.03 -9.89
CA GLY A 77 10.54 19.06 -9.59
C GLY A 77 9.13 18.73 -10.09
N CYS A 78 8.90 17.51 -10.59
CA CYS A 78 7.58 17.09 -11.04
C CYS A 78 6.77 16.60 -9.84
N HIS A 79 5.63 17.23 -9.55
CA HIS A 79 4.73 16.89 -8.44
C HIS A 79 5.44 16.83 -7.08
N ALA A 80 6.47 17.67 -6.85
CA ALA A 80 7.32 17.60 -5.66
C ALA A 80 6.54 17.83 -4.35
N ASP A 81 5.51 18.64 -4.38
CA ASP A 81 4.62 18.96 -3.25
C ASP A 81 3.78 17.74 -2.83
N MET A 82 3.39 16.88 -3.78
CA MET A 82 2.63 15.65 -3.55
C MET A 82 3.55 14.49 -3.17
N LEU A 83 4.69 14.36 -3.86
CA LEU A 83 5.62 13.25 -3.70
C LEU A 83 6.51 13.41 -2.46
N THR A 84 5.88 13.60 -1.27
CA THR A 84 6.56 13.60 0.03
C THR A 84 7.12 12.22 0.34
N GLU A 85 8.04 12.12 1.31
CA GLU A 85 8.56 10.81 1.74
C GLU A 85 7.45 9.90 2.27
N GLN A 86 6.50 10.48 3.03
CA GLN A 86 5.36 9.77 3.56
C GLN A 86 4.46 9.23 2.44
N PHE A 87 4.19 10.05 1.42
CA PHE A 87 3.37 9.63 0.30
C PHE A 87 4.05 8.54 -0.54
N ILE A 88 5.36 8.65 -0.77
CA ILE A 88 6.14 7.64 -1.50
C ILE A 88 6.14 6.31 -0.73
N ASP A 89 6.36 6.32 0.59
CA ASP A 89 6.28 5.12 1.43
C ASP A 89 4.88 4.48 1.37
N LEU A 90 3.85 5.32 1.40
CA LEU A 90 2.45 4.90 1.32
C LEU A 90 2.13 4.17 0.01
N ILE A 91 2.46 4.76 -1.14
CA ILE A 91 2.20 4.13 -2.44
C ILE A 91 3.06 2.89 -2.67
N MET A 92 4.28 2.84 -2.14
CA MET A 92 5.12 1.63 -2.18
C MET A 92 4.50 0.48 -1.39
N LYS A 93 3.85 0.75 -0.26
CA LYS A 93 3.12 -0.26 0.53
C LYS A 93 1.83 -0.71 -0.15
N ALA A 94 1.15 0.19 -0.84
CA ALA A 94 -0.12 -0.07 -1.53
C ALA A 94 0.06 -0.81 -2.86
N ALA A 95 1.13 -0.50 -3.60
CA ALA A 95 1.36 -1.02 -4.96
C ALA A 95 1.30 -2.56 -5.11
N PRO A 96 1.77 -3.38 -4.16
CA PRO A 96 1.63 -4.83 -4.24
C PRO A 96 0.22 -5.33 -4.40
N LEU A 97 -0.77 -4.58 -3.92
CA LEU A 97 -2.18 -4.99 -3.89
C LEU A 97 -2.93 -4.74 -5.21
N HIS A 98 -2.27 -4.17 -6.25
CA HIS A 98 -2.92 -3.83 -7.51
C HIS A 98 -3.67 -4.99 -8.16
N ASP A 99 -3.13 -6.19 -8.06
CA ASP A 99 -3.63 -7.42 -8.67
C ASP A 99 -4.36 -8.36 -7.70
N ILE A 100 -4.67 -7.91 -6.48
CA ILE A 100 -5.33 -8.76 -5.45
C ILE A 100 -6.62 -9.40 -5.97
N GLY A 101 -7.33 -8.75 -6.89
CA GLY A 101 -8.57 -9.24 -7.48
C GLY A 101 -8.39 -10.44 -8.42
N LYS A 102 -7.18 -10.78 -8.85
CA LYS A 102 -6.90 -12.01 -9.61
C LYS A 102 -7.35 -13.26 -8.87
N VAL A 103 -7.48 -13.20 -7.55
CA VAL A 103 -8.05 -14.30 -6.73
C VAL A 103 -9.46 -14.70 -7.17
N GLY A 104 -10.23 -13.79 -7.73
CA GLY A 104 -11.59 -14.04 -8.24
C GLY A 104 -11.65 -14.50 -9.69
N ILE A 105 -10.53 -14.53 -10.41
CA ILE A 105 -10.49 -14.95 -11.80
C ILE A 105 -10.44 -16.50 -11.86
N PRO A 106 -11.25 -17.16 -12.71
CA PRO A 106 -11.21 -18.61 -12.90
C PRO A 106 -9.85 -19.10 -13.38
N ASP A 107 -9.36 -20.21 -12.81
CA ASP A 107 -8.05 -20.79 -13.16
C ASP A 107 -7.89 -21.09 -14.66
N ALA A 108 -8.97 -21.48 -15.32
CA ALA A 108 -8.96 -21.75 -16.76
C ALA A 108 -8.63 -20.52 -17.61
N ILE A 109 -8.90 -19.32 -17.09
CA ILE A 109 -8.57 -18.03 -17.73
C ILE A 109 -7.22 -17.53 -17.22
N LEU A 110 -7.04 -17.50 -15.89
CA LEU A 110 -5.83 -16.96 -15.25
C LEU A 110 -4.57 -17.69 -15.72
N ASN A 111 -4.63 -19.04 -15.82
CA ASN A 111 -3.49 -19.89 -16.18
C ASN A 111 -3.56 -20.43 -17.62
N LYS A 112 -4.36 -19.81 -18.48
CA LYS A 112 -4.52 -20.25 -19.87
C LYS A 112 -3.20 -20.21 -20.62
N LYS A 113 -2.82 -21.30 -21.25
CA LYS A 113 -1.68 -21.36 -22.16
C LYS A 113 -2.11 -20.81 -23.52
N GLY A 114 -1.72 -19.60 -23.83
CA GLY A 114 -2.03 -18.93 -25.10
C GLY A 114 -2.86 -17.64 -24.91
N ALA A 115 -3.29 -17.06 -26.01
CA ALA A 115 -4.08 -15.82 -25.98
C ALA A 115 -5.49 -16.07 -25.41
N LEU A 116 -6.00 -15.11 -24.65
CA LEU A 116 -7.39 -15.09 -24.21
C LEU A 116 -8.31 -14.76 -25.39
N THR A 117 -9.50 -15.36 -25.42
CA THR A 117 -10.56 -14.89 -26.34
C THR A 117 -11.08 -13.51 -25.90
N PRO A 118 -11.84 -12.80 -26.76
CA PRO A 118 -12.44 -11.53 -26.34
C PRO A 118 -13.30 -11.66 -25.08
N GLU A 119 -14.07 -12.72 -24.96
CA GLU A 119 -14.95 -12.99 -23.80
C GLU A 119 -14.12 -13.30 -22.54
N GLU A 120 -13.07 -14.08 -22.65
CA GLU A 120 -12.15 -14.37 -21.56
C GLU A 120 -11.38 -13.12 -21.13
N TRP A 121 -11.07 -12.23 -22.07
CA TRP A 121 -10.44 -10.95 -21.78
C TRP A 121 -11.36 -10.03 -20.97
N GLU A 122 -12.66 -9.99 -21.30
CA GLU A 122 -13.63 -9.24 -20.49
C GLU A 122 -13.67 -9.76 -19.05
N ILE A 123 -13.62 -11.09 -18.85
CA ILE A 123 -13.54 -11.68 -17.52
C ILE A 123 -12.22 -11.32 -16.83
N MET A 124 -11.08 -11.40 -17.54
CA MET A 124 -9.78 -11.03 -16.98
C MET A 124 -9.77 -9.57 -16.48
N LYS A 125 -10.34 -8.63 -17.23
CA LYS A 125 -10.42 -7.22 -16.82
C LYS A 125 -11.13 -7.00 -15.49
N THR A 126 -12.03 -7.90 -15.10
CA THR A 126 -12.79 -7.76 -13.85
C THR A 126 -11.91 -7.87 -12.59
N HIS A 127 -10.63 -8.33 -12.71
CA HIS A 127 -9.75 -8.37 -11.52
C HIS A 127 -9.61 -6.98 -10.88
N THR A 128 -9.70 -5.89 -11.64
CA THR A 128 -9.63 -4.52 -11.11
C THR A 128 -10.80 -4.20 -10.19
N THR A 129 -12.02 -4.50 -10.61
CA THR A 129 -13.24 -4.26 -9.81
C THR A 129 -13.42 -5.30 -8.69
N ILE A 130 -12.98 -6.52 -8.88
CA ILE A 130 -12.93 -7.53 -7.80
C ILE A 130 -11.94 -7.07 -6.73
N GLY A 131 -10.76 -6.57 -7.12
CA GLY A 131 -9.76 -6.03 -6.20
C GLY A 131 -10.30 -4.85 -5.40
N GLU A 132 -10.98 -3.90 -6.05
CA GLU A 132 -11.69 -2.79 -5.41
C GLU A 132 -12.64 -3.32 -4.33
N SER A 133 -13.55 -4.23 -4.68
CA SER A 133 -14.54 -4.78 -3.75
C SER A 133 -13.93 -5.53 -2.55
N ILE A 134 -12.84 -6.26 -2.76
CA ILE A 134 -12.12 -6.96 -1.68
C ILE A 134 -11.54 -5.94 -0.70
N LEU A 135 -10.87 -4.91 -1.21
CA LEU A 135 -10.21 -3.91 -0.39
C LEU A 135 -11.23 -3.01 0.34
N GLU A 136 -12.32 -2.60 -0.31
CA GLU A 136 -13.42 -1.88 0.32
C GLU A 136 -14.05 -2.68 1.47
N THR A 137 -14.29 -3.98 1.24
CA THR A 137 -14.79 -4.88 2.29
C THR A 137 -13.83 -4.96 3.49
N ALA A 138 -12.52 -4.90 3.23
CA ALA A 138 -11.51 -4.88 4.30
C ALA A 138 -11.57 -3.56 5.10
N VAL A 139 -11.70 -2.41 4.42
CA VAL A 139 -11.87 -1.09 5.07
C VAL A 139 -13.10 -1.08 5.95
N ASP A 140 -14.25 -1.52 5.44
CA ASP A 140 -15.52 -1.54 6.17
C ASP A 140 -15.43 -2.39 7.46
N LYS A 141 -14.76 -3.54 7.39
CA LYS A 141 -14.62 -4.45 8.55
C LYS A 141 -13.61 -3.96 9.58
N LEU A 142 -12.57 -3.27 9.16
CA LEU A 142 -11.55 -2.76 10.06
C LEU A 142 -12.01 -1.50 10.82
N GLY A 143 -13.03 -0.80 10.31
CA GLY A 143 -13.60 0.41 10.93
C GLY A 143 -12.57 1.53 11.11
N ARG A 144 -11.48 1.49 10.39
CA ARG A 144 -10.40 2.47 10.38
C ARG A 144 -10.18 2.99 8.97
N PHE A 145 -9.93 4.27 8.87
CA PHE A 145 -9.25 4.84 7.69
C PHE A 145 -7.80 4.35 7.71
N ASP A 146 -7.49 3.47 6.79
CA ASP A 146 -6.12 3.03 6.53
C ASP A 146 -5.67 3.65 5.20
N ASP A 147 -4.79 4.64 5.30
CA ASP A 147 -4.27 5.36 4.13
C ASP A 147 -3.65 4.42 3.09
N VAL A 148 -3.09 3.27 3.51
CA VAL A 148 -2.52 2.26 2.61
C VAL A 148 -3.63 1.57 1.81
N LEU A 149 -4.72 1.17 2.48
CA LEU A 149 -5.85 0.53 1.81
C LEU A 149 -6.56 1.49 0.84
N ASP A 150 -6.71 2.76 1.21
CA ASP A 150 -7.29 3.78 0.31
C ASP A 150 -6.45 3.91 -0.97
N LYS A 151 -5.13 3.97 -0.86
CA LYS A 151 -4.25 4.01 -2.03
C LYS A 151 -4.24 2.69 -2.79
N ALA A 152 -4.34 1.56 -2.09
CA ALA A 152 -4.46 0.24 -2.73
C ALA A 152 -5.74 0.12 -3.55
N ILE A 153 -6.87 0.62 -3.06
CA ILE A 153 -8.14 0.67 -3.82
C ILE A 153 -7.96 1.48 -5.11
N MET A 154 -7.40 2.70 -4.99
CA MET A 154 -7.14 3.55 -6.17
C MET A 154 -6.24 2.85 -7.18
N ILE A 155 -5.15 2.25 -6.74
CA ILE A 155 -4.20 1.54 -7.60
C ILE A 155 -4.87 0.31 -8.22
N ALA A 156 -5.52 -0.55 -7.43
CA ALA A 156 -6.18 -1.76 -7.92
C ALA A 156 -7.24 -1.45 -8.99
N THR A 157 -8.00 -0.37 -8.80
CA THR A 157 -9.04 0.04 -9.72
C THR A 157 -8.48 0.66 -11.01
N ALA A 158 -7.40 1.47 -10.92
CA ALA A 158 -7.00 2.35 -12.02
C ALA A 158 -5.69 1.97 -12.72
N HIS A 159 -4.97 0.93 -12.28
CA HIS A 159 -3.65 0.61 -12.84
C HIS A 159 -3.66 0.17 -14.31
N HIS A 160 -4.82 -0.14 -14.87
CA HIS A 160 -5.02 -0.42 -16.28
C HIS A 160 -5.70 0.72 -17.05
N GLU A 161 -5.98 1.85 -16.39
CA GLU A 161 -6.42 3.04 -17.09
C GLU A 161 -5.29 3.60 -17.97
N ARG A 162 -5.65 4.24 -19.05
CA ARG A 162 -4.71 4.79 -20.03
C ARG A 162 -4.98 6.27 -20.25
N TRP A 163 -3.92 7.05 -20.39
CA TRP A 163 -4.00 8.49 -20.60
C TRP A 163 -4.94 8.90 -21.73
N ASP A 164 -5.04 8.07 -22.77
CA ASP A 164 -5.90 8.26 -23.93
C ASP A 164 -7.37 7.85 -23.72
N GLY A 165 -7.73 7.34 -22.54
CA GLY A 165 -9.07 6.87 -22.18
C GLY A 165 -9.44 5.50 -22.76
N THR A 166 -8.48 4.79 -23.40
CA THR A 166 -8.71 3.43 -23.94
C THR A 166 -8.46 2.32 -22.91
N GLY A 167 -8.20 2.71 -21.65
CA GLY A 167 -7.99 1.80 -20.53
C GLY A 167 -9.27 1.21 -19.95
N TYR A 168 -9.13 0.53 -18.86
CA TYR A 168 -10.25 -0.09 -18.12
C TYR A 168 -9.99 -0.02 -16.60
N PRO A 169 -11.02 -0.18 -15.74
CA PRO A 169 -12.40 -0.58 -16.05
C PRO A 169 -13.32 0.59 -16.40
N ARG A 170 -12.94 1.83 -16.09
CA ARG A 170 -13.81 3.02 -16.18
C ARG A 170 -13.56 3.85 -17.44
N GLY A 171 -12.47 3.62 -18.18
CA GLY A 171 -12.06 4.40 -19.34
C GLY A 171 -11.72 5.85 -18.97
N LEU A 172 -11.08 6.05 -17.82
CA LEU A 172 -10.67 7.38 -17.37
C LEU A 172 -9.58 7.94 -18.30
N GLN A 173 -9.61 9.26 -18.53
CA GLN A 173 -8.70 9.92 -19.45
C GLN A 173 -7.94 11.06 -18.76
N GLY A 174 -6.66 11.20 -19.07
CA GLY A 174 -5.83 12.29 -18.61
C GLY A 174 -5.81 12.41 -17.08
N GLU A 175 -6.03 13.61 -16.58
CA GLU A 175 -6.04 13.95 -15.15
C GLU A 175 -7.22 13.36 -14.35
N ALA A 176 -8.18 12.69 -15.02
CA ALA A 176 -9.23 11.94 -14.32
C ALA A 176 -8.73 10.61 -13.76
N ILE A 177 -7.56 10.15 -14.19
CA ILE A 177 -6.88 8.98 -13.59
C ILE A 177 -6.31 9.41 -12.25
N PRO A 178 -6.64 8.71 -11.13
CA PRO A 178 -6.27 9.12 -9.78
C PRO A 178 -4.77 9.06 -9.50
#